data_9fd8356e997382b6861862b1b2e42e6e
#
_entry.id   9fd8356e997382b6861862b1b2e42e6e
#
_cell.length_a   1.000
_cell.length_b   1.000
_cell.length_c   1.000
_cell.angle_alpha   90.00
_cell.angle_beta   90.00
_cell.angle_gamma   90.00
#
_symmetry.space_group_name_H-M   'P 1'
#
loop_
_entity.id
_entity.type
_entity.pdbx_description
1 polymer ?
#
loop_
_entity_poly.entity_id
_entity_poly.type
_entity_poly.pdbx_seq_one_letter_code
_entity_poly.pdbx_strand_id
1 'polypeptide(L)'
;MKKVLVTGGGGLVGSSIKRLSENYDYQFVFTTREDGDLTVERNVKNLFIKYEPDYVIHTAAKVGGIAGNLAAQADFFYQNLLMNAYMIHHAAVSNVEKFFAFTSVCVFPDGKE
;
A
#
# COMPACT_ATOMS: atom_id res chain seq x y z
N MET A 1 0.35 -15.65 16.78
CA MET A 1 0.77 -15.53 15.38
C MET A 1 0.68 -14.08 14.94
N LYS A 2 1.75 -13.57 14.36
CA LYS A 2 1.75 -12.17 13.93
C LYS A 2 0.83 -11.97 12.73
N LYS A 3 0.21 -10.83 12.68
CA LYS A 3 -0.73 -10.49 11.61
C LYS A 3 -0.08 -9.51 10.64
N VAL A 4 -0.14 -9.82 9.36
CA VAL A 4 0.45 -9.02 8.29
C VAL A 4 -0.66 -8.46 7.42
N LEU A 5 -0.77 -7.16 7.37
CA LEU A 5 -1.72 -6.49 6.50
C LEU A 5 -1.03 -6.16 5.18
N VAL A 6 -1.58 -6.65 4.07
CA VAL A 6 -1.04 -6.40 2.74
C VAL A 6 -2.07 -5.62 1.95
N THR A 7 -1.76 -4.37 1.62
CA THR A 7 -2.64 -3.59 0.75
C THR A 7 -2.29 -3.89 -0.70
N GLY A 8 -3.23 -3.64 -1.59
CA GLY A 8 -3.00 -3.92 -3.01
C GLY A 8 -2.98 -5.40 -3.32
N GLY A 9 -3.77 -6.17 -2.58
CA GLY A 9 -3.75 -7.62 -2.71
C GLY A 9 -4.12 -8.15 -4.08
N GLY A 10 -4.85 -7.35 -4.86
CA GLY A 10 -5.21 -7.76 -6.22
C GLY A 10 -4.20 -7.36 -7.28
N GLY A 11 -3.18 -6.60 -6.93
CA GLY A 11 -2.17 -6.17 -7.87
C GLY A 11 -1.09 -7.20 -8.10
N LEU A 12 -0.12 -6.84 -8.93
CA LEU A 12 0.95 -7.78 -9.30
C LEU A 12 1.79 -8.20 -8.09
N VAL A 13 2.27 -7.22 -7.33
CA VAL A 13 3.10 -7.53 -6.17
C VAL A 13 2.28 -8.20 -5.07
N GLY A 14 1.09 -7.67 -4.80
CA GLY A 14 0.22 -8.26 -3.78
C GLY A 14 -0.14 -9.69 -4.08
N SER A 15 -0.43 -10.00 -5.34
CA SER A 15 -0.76 -11.36 -5.74
C SER A 15 0.41 -12.30 -5.56
N SER A 16 1.63 -11.81 -5.83
CA SER A 16 2.83 -12.62 -5.64
C SER A 16 3.05 -12.93 -4.17
N ILE A 17 2.82 -11.93 -3.31
CA ILE A 17 2.93 -12.14 -1.88
C ILE A 17 1.91 -13.17 -1.41
N LYS A 18 0.70 -13.11 -1.97
CA LYS A 18 -0.34 -14.05 -1.59
C LYS A 18 0.06 -15.48 -1.93
N ARG A 19 0.69 -15.69 -3.08
CA ARG A 19 1.14 -17.03 -3.44
C ARG A 19 2.21 -17.55 -2.51
N LEU A 20 3.06 -16.65 -2.00
CA LEU A 20 4.16 -17.05 -1.11
C LEU A 20 3.72 -17.13 0.35
N SER A 21 2.58 -16.57 0.70
CA SER A 21 2.17 -16.46 2.09
C SER A 21 1.99 -17.81 2.77
N GLU A 22 1.66 -18.83 2.00
CA GLU A 22 1.44 -20.16 2.56
C GLU A 22 2.72 -20.77 3.13
N ASN A 23 3.88 -20.24 2.77
CA ASN A 23 5.16 -20.75 3.23
C ASN A 23 5.59 -20.14 4.55
N TYR A 24 4.79 -19.24 5.13
CA TYR A 24 5.17 -18.52 6.33
C TYR A 24 4.08 -18.61 7.39
N ASP A 25 4.50 -18.63 8.64
CA ASP A 25 3.59 -18.78 9.77
C ASP A 25 3.09 -17.42 10.26
N TYR A 26 2.48 -16.65 9.36
CA TYR A 26 1.85 -15.39 9.71
C TYR A 26 0.39 -15.43 9.29
N GLN A 27 -0.41 -14.61 9.93
CA GLN A 27 -1.79 -14.44 9.52
C GLN A 27 -1.83 -13.26 8.54
N PHE A 28 -1.97 -13.57 7.26
CA PHE A 28 -1.99 -12.54 6.22
C PHE A 28 -3.41 -12.06 5.96
N VAL A 29 -3.57 -10.74 5.85
CA VAL A 29 -4.83 -10.12 5.48
C VAL A 29 -4.57 -9.31 4.22
N PHE A 30 -5.20 -9.69 3.11
CA PHE A 30 -5.02 -9.01 1.83
C PHE A 30 -6.21 -8.11 1.57
N THR A 31 -5.97 -6.82 1.37
CA THR A 31 -7.03 -5.88 1.10
C THR A 31 -6.92 -5.35 -0.32
N THR A 32 -8.06 -4.96 -0.88
CA THR A 32 -8.15 -4.40 -2.21
C THR A 32 -8.95 -3.11 -2.13
N ARG A 33 -9.21 -2.50 -3.28
CA ARG A 33 -10.01 -1.28 -3.32
C ARG A 33 -11.41 -1.50 -2.78
N GLU A 34 -11.91 -2.73 -2.82
CA GLU A 34 -13.24 -3.02 -2.30
C GLU A 34 -13.30 -2.87 -0.79
N ASP A 35 -12.16 -2.97 -0.12
CA ASP A 35 -12.10 -2.78 1.33
C ASP A 35 -12.04 -1.32 1.72
N GLY A 36 -11.93 -0.42 0.76
CA GLY A 36 -11.90 1.01 1.00
C GLY A 36 -10.81 1.68 0.18
N ASP A 37 -11.13 2.87 -0.28
CA ASP A 37 -10.18 3.68 -1.04
C ASP A 37 -9.18 4.28 -0.05
N LEU A 38 -7.90 4.00 -0.22
CA LEU A 38 -6.86 4.43 0.71
C LEU A 38 -6.49 5.90 0.56
N THR A 39 -7.06 6.60 -0.40
CA THR A 39 -6.91 8.06 -0.46
C THR A 39 -7.89 8.76 0.47
N VAL A 40 -8.74 8.02 1.14
CA VAL A 40 -9.67 8.55 2.13
C VAL A 40 -9.17 8.12 3.50
N GLU A 41 -8.78 9.09 4.31
CA GLU A 41 -8.12 8.78 5.58
C GLU A 41 -8.95 7.90 6.49
N ARG A 42 -10.26 8.13 6.54
CA ARG A 42 -11.13 7.33 7.41
C ARG A 42 -11.06 5.85 7.07
N ASN A 43 -10.96 5.53 5.77
CA ASN A 43 -10.86 4.14 5.36
C ASN A 43 -9.57 3.51 5.84
N VAL A 44 -8.48 4.26 5.77
CA VAL A 44 -7.19 3.76 6.26
C VAL A 44 -7.26 3.53 7.76
N LYS A 45 -7.78 4.51 8.50
CA LYS A 45 -7.91 4.39 9.94
C LYS A 45 -8.72 3.14 10.31
N ASN A 46 -9.82 2.91 9.59
CA ASN A 46 -10.68 1.77 9.87
C ASN A 46 -9.97 0.43 9.63
N LEU A 47 -9.08 0.35 8.65
CA LEU A 47 -8.32 -0.87 8.43
C LEU A 47 -7.46 -1.21 9.64
N PHE A 48 -6.78 -0.21 10.19
CA PHE A 48 -5.92 -0.46 11.35
C PHE A 48 -6.72 -0.80 12.59
N ILE A 49 -7.90 -0.20 12.75
CA ILE A 49 -8.77 -0.53 13.87
C ILE A 49 -9.31 -1.95 13.72
N LYS A 50 -9.71 -2.31 12.50
CA LYS A 50 -10.34 -3.60 12.26
C LYS A 50 -9.36 -4.76 12.40
N TYR A 51 -8.17 -4.61 11.85
CA TYR A 51 -7.23 -5.73 11.74
C TYR A 51 -6.11 -5.72 12.77
N GLU A 52 -5.76 -4.55 13.31
CA GLU A 52 -4.70 -4.41 14.31
C GLU A 52 -3.44 -5.16 13.88
N PRO A 53 -2.87 -4.82 12.72
CA PRO A 53 -1.76 -5.62 12.20
C PRO A 53 -0.47 -5.38 12.98
N ASP A 54 0.37 -6.39 13.00
CA ASP A 54 1.72 -6.28 13.55
C ASP A 54 2.71 -5.78 12.51
N TYR A 55 2.53 -6.22 11.27
CA TYR A 55 3.36 -5.81 10.14
C TYR A 55 2.47 -5.33 9.01
N VAL A 56 2.98 -4.41 8.22
CA VAL A 56 2.24 -3.89 7.06
C VAL A 56 3.14 -3.96 5.84
N ILE A 57 2.60 -4.50 4.75
CA ILE A 57 3.24 -4.45 3.44
C ILE A 57 2.32 -3.67 2.53
N HIS A 58 2.72 -2.46 2.20
CA HIS A 58 1.87 -1.54 1.43
C HIS A 58 2.28 -1.59 -0.03
N THR A 59 1.47 -2.28 -0.83
CA THR A 59 1.73 -2.37 -2.28
C THR A 59 0.69 -1.65 -3.10
N ALA A 60 -0.37 -1.13 -2.46
CA ALA A 60 -1.40 -0.42 -3.20
C ALA A 60 -0.85 0.85 -3.81
N ALA A 61 -1.20 1.09 -5.04
CA ALA A 61 -0.79 2.30 -5.74
C ALA A 61 -1.75 2.55 -6.89
N LYS A 62 -1.90 3.81 -7.23
CA LYS A 62 -2.61 4.19 -8.44
C LYS A 62 -1.59 4.25 -9.56
N VAL A 63 -1.81 3.48 -10.61
CA VAL A 63 -0.92 3.48 -11.76
C VAL A 63 -1.75 3.77 -12.98
N GLY A 64 -1.11 4.39 -13.96
CA GLY A 64 -1.81 4.73 -15.18
C GLY A 64 -0.87 4.73 -16.35
N GLY A 65 -1.44 4.94 -17.53
CA GLY A 65 -0.65 5.00 -18.73
C GLY A 65 0.30 6.17 -18.66
N ILE A 66 1.52 5.91 -19.09
CA ILE A 66 2.51 6.95 -19.10
C ILE A 66 2.24 7.96 -20.17
N ALA A 67 1.51 7.57 -21.18
CA ALA A 67 1.20 8.45 -22.29
C ALA A 67 0.22 9.54 -21.90
N GLY A 68 -0.22 9.56 -20.64
CA GLY A 68 -1.13 10.59 -20.20
C GLY A 68 -0.50 11.97 -20.19
N ASN A 69 -1.32 12.97 -20.10
CA ASN A 69 -0.83 14.34 -20.02
C ASN A 69 -0.33 14.62 -18.60
N LEU A 70 0.23 15.79 -18.42
CA LEU A 70 0.79 16.19 -17.14
C LEU A 70 -0.26 16.16 -16.02
N ALA A 71 -1.49 16.55 -16.33
CA ALA A 71 -2.53 16.58 -15.31
C ALA A 71 -2.80 15.17 -14.77
N ALA A 72 -2.83 14.17 -15.63
CA ALA A 72 -3.04 12.80 -15.20
C ALA A 72 -1.87 12.29 -14.36
N GLN A 73 -0.66 12.61 -14.75
CA GLN A 73 0.52 12.22 -14.00
C GLN A 73 0.54 12.86 -12.62
N ALA A 74 0.17 14.14 -12.57
CA ALA A 74 0.12 14.85 -11.30
C ALA A 74 -0.94 14.25 -10.38
N ASP A 75 -2.07 13.84 -10.94
CA ASP A 75 -3.14 13.25 -10.15
C ASP A 75 -2.71 11.90 -9.56
N PHE A 76 -2.05 11.06 -10.35
CA PHE A 76 -1.54 9.79 -9.83
C PHE A 76 -0.52 10.01 -8.73
N PHE A 77 0.38 10.96 -8.92
CA PHE A 77 1.38 11.27 -7.90
C PHE A 77 0.69 11.74 -6.61
N TYR A 78 -0.29 12.62 -6.74
CA TYR A 78 -1.00 13.16 -5.59
C TYR A 78 -1.74 12.06 -4.83
N GLN A 79 -2.43 11.17 -5.54
CA GLN A 79 -3.17 10.11 -4.90
C GLN A 79 -2.25 9.12 -4.19
N ASN A 80 -1.13 8.79 -4.82
CA ASN A 80 -0.17 7.87 -4.19
C ASN A 80 0.46 8.50 -2.97
N LEU A 81 0.73 9.80 -3.01
CA LEU A 81 1.27 10.49 -1.86
C LEU A 81 0.29 10.46 -0.69
N LEU A 82 -0.99 10.68 -0.95
CA LEU A 82 -2.00 10.60 0.08
C LEU A 82 -2.06 9.21 0.70
N MET A 83 -2.11 8.16 -0.13
CA MET A 83 -2.18 6.81 0.38
C MET A 83 -0.98 6.49 1.25
N ASN A 84 0.21 6.83 0.79
CA ASN A 84 1.43 6.55 1.54
C ASN A 84 1.45 7.31 2.85
N ALA A 85 1.06 8.58 2.82
CA ALA A 85 1.04 9.39 4.04
C ALA A 85 0.06 8.83 5.06
N TYR A 86 -1.14 8.49 4.64
CA TYR A 86 -2.13 7.95 5.56
C TYR A 86 -1.69 6.59 6.12
N MET A 87 -1.16 5.72 5.26
CA MET A 87 -0.74 4.41 5.71
C MET A 87 0.41 4.50 6.71
N ILE A 88 1.39 5.33 6.44
CA ILE A 88 2.53 5.49 7.34
C ILE A 88 2.08 6.09 8.67
N HIS A 89 1.25 7.12 8.60
CA HIS A 89 0.78 7.78 9.81
C HIS A 89 0.02 6.81 10.71
N HIS A 90 -0.96 6.12 10.15
CA HIS A 90 -1.79 5.23 10.96
C HIS A 90 -1.05 3.99 11.41
N ALA A 91 -0.07 3.53 10.63
CA ALA A 91 0.79 2.45 11.10
C ALA A 91 1.57 2.88 12.34
N ALA A 92 2.11 4.11 12.32
CA ALA A 92 2.85 4.61 13.46
C ALA A 92 1.97 4.78 14.69
N VAL A 93 0.78 5.34 14.49
CA VAL A 93 -0.14 5.56 15.61
C VAL A 93 -0.63 4.24 16.19
N SER A 94 -0.73 3.21 15.36
CA SER A 94 -1.23 1.90 15.78
C SER A 94 -0.13 0.99 16.32
N ASN A 95 1.09 1.49 16.44
CA ASN A 95 2.21 0.71 16.98
C ASN A 95 2.56 -0.51 16.16
N VAL A 96 2.47 -0.37 14.84
CA VAL A 96 2.90 -1.42 13.92
C VAL A 96 4.40 -1.63 14.08
N GLU A 97 4.84 -2.89 14.15
CA GLU A 97 6.25 -3.18 14.40
C GLU A 97 7.12 -2.89 13.18
N LYS A 98 6.63 -3.20 11.99
CA LYS A 98 7.38 -2.97 10.76
C LYS A 98 6.44 -2.58 9.63
N PHE A 99 6.89 -1.64 8.83
CA PHE A 99 6.14 -1.13 7.70
C PHE A 99 7.03 -1.17 6.46
N PHE A 100 6.55 -1.85 5.42
CA PHE A 100 7.26 -1.94 4.15
C PHE A 100 6.40 -1.27 3.08
N ALA A 101 7.00 -0.36 2.31
CA ALA A 101 6.32 0.27 1.20
C ALA A 101 7.11 0.03 -0.07
N PHE A 102 6.39 -0.24 -1.15
CA PHE A 102 7.01 -0.40 -2.45
C PHE A 102 6.89 0.91 -3.21
N THR A 103 8.01 1.39 -3.74
CA THR A 103 8.01 2.59 -4.56
C THR A 103 8.44 2.23 -5.96
N SER A 104 7.90 2.97 -6.92
CA SER A 104 8.27 2.77 -8.30
C SER A 104 9.59 3.46 -8.59
N VAL A 105 10.42 2.84 -9.42
CA VAL A 105 11.64 3.48 -9.87
C VAL A 105 11.35 4.71 -10.71
N CYS A 106 10.12 4.83 -11.18
CA CYS A 106 9.74 5.97 -11.99
C CYS A 106 9.69 7.28 -11.21
N VAL A 107 9.79 7.24 -9.88
CA VAL A 107 9.83 8.46 -9.10
C VAL A 107 11.21 9.11 -9.14
N PHE A 108 12.22 8.41 -9.63
CA PHE A 108 13.57 8.95 -9.69
C PHE A 108 13.85 9.54 -11.05
N PRO A 109 14.70 10.58 -11.11
CA PRO A 109 15.06 11.16 -12.40
C PRO A 109 15.71 10.14 -13.28
N ASP A 110 15.37 10.21 -14.57
CA ASP A 110 15.85 9.24 -15.53
C ASP A 110 17.30 9.52 -15.85
N GLY A 111 18.15 8.52 -15.66
CA GLY A 111 19.51 8.56 -16.11
C GLY A 111 20.38 9.60 -15.48
N LYS A 112 19.92 10.18 -14.40
CA LYS A 112 20.72 11.21 -13.84
C LYS A 112 21.07 10.88 -12.48
N GLU A 113 21.99 11.10 -12.26
CA GLU A 113 22.24 10.93 -10.95
C GLU A 113 23.09 11.81 -10.49
#